data_dc7e84b401d5463f0fe1aaf5db690054
#
_entry.id   dc7e84b401d5463f0fe1aaf5db690054
#
_cell.length_a   1.000
_cell.length_b   1.000
_cell.length_c   1.000
_cell.angle_alpha   90.00
_cell.angle_beta   90.00
_cell.angle_gamma   90.00
#
_symmetry.space_group_name_H-M   'P 1'
#
loop_
_entity.id
_entity.type
_entity.pdbx_description
1 polymer ?
#
loop_
_entity_poly.entity_id
_entity_poly.type
_entity_poly.pdbx_seq_one_letter_code
_entity_poly.pdbx_strand_id
1 'polypeptide(L)'
;NQWLHVLGVASDDACQPFATSYDAYCAASSVVEPECGAEDDDMLYIMYTSGTTGLPKGVVHTHTTAMWGVFTIHATADYQSGERYIACLPMFHVGALTPLTINAYHGATTYVMRSFDPVAAWECVQREKITSGLMVPAMLNFMVQVPNFENYDWSSVRSFMTGAAPVPVALTQRYQEMGIDITQVYGLTETCGPACLMDTENSVRKPESCGKPF
;
A
#
# COMPACT_ATOMS: atom_id res chain seq x y z
N ASN A 1 2.85 8.32 -30.50
CA ASN A 1 2.42 9.29 -29.48
C ASN A 1 0.89 9.36 -29.35
N GLN A 2 0.25 8.23 -29.01
CA GLN A 2 -1.21 8.12 -28.92
C GLN A 2 -1.67 7.67 -27.52
N TRP A 3 -0.95 8.07 -26.47
CA TRP A 3 -1.01 7.35 -25.21
C TRP A 3 -1.61 8.12 -24.04
N LEU A 4 -2.31 9.24 -24.23
CA LEU A 4 -2.90 9.93 -23.12
C LEU A 4 -4.42 9.89 -23.18
N HIS A 5 -5.00 8.82 -22.63
CA HIS A 5 -6.39 8.84 -22.20
C HIS A 5 -6.45 9.34 -20.76
N VAL A 6 -6.98 10.54 -20.56
CA VAL A 6 -7.30 11.02 -19.21
C VAL A 6 -8.72 10.55 -18.90
N LEU A 7 -8.83 9.66 -17.91
CA LEU A 7 -10.12 9.13 -17.47
C LEU A 7 -10.56 9.85 -16.20
N GLY A 8 -11.74 10.41 -16.21
CA GLY A 8 -12.38 11.02 -15.05
C GLY A 8 -13.22 9.99 -14.29
N VAL A 9 -12.95 9.79 -13.02
CA VAL A 9 -13.72 8.90 -12.10
C VAL A 9 -14.87 9.67 -11.42
N ALA A 10 -15.24 10.84 -11.96
CA ALA A 10 -16.40 11.61 -11.51
C ALA A 10 -17.64 11.17 -12.28
N SER A 11 -18.83 11.57 -11.80
CA SER A 11 -20.07 11.44 -12.58
C SER A 11 -19.90 12.08 -13.96
N ASP A 12 -20.57 11.58 -14.97
CA ASP A 12 -20.45 12.07 -16.35
C ASP A 12 -20.61 13.60 -16.47
N ASP A 13 -21.52 14.18 -15.68
CA ASP A 13 -21.74 15.64 -15.61
C ASP A 13 -20.58 16.44 -14.99
N ALA A 14 -19.70 15.78 -14.23
CA ALA A 14 -18.55 16.39 -13.57
C ALA A 14 -17.21 16.08 -14.27
N CYS A 15 -17.24 15.32 -15.36
CA CYS A 15 -16.05 14.98 -16.13
C CYS A 15 -15.50 16.23 -16.83
N GLN A 16 -14.21 16.49 -16.68
CA GLN A 16 -13.57 17.64 -17.31
C GLN A 16 -13.59 17.49 -18.86
N PRO A 17 -13.68 18.58 -19.62
CA PRO A 17 -13.78 18.52 -21.10
C PRO A 17 -12.63 17.81 -21.81
N PHE A 18 -11.47 17.71 -21.15
CA PHE A 18 -10.29 17.01 -21.66
C PHE A 18 -10.21 15.54 -21.24
N ALA A 19 -11.18 15.07 -20.44
CA ALA A 19 -11.20 13.71 -19.91
C ALA A 19 -12.42 12.94 -20.44
N THR A 20 -12.29 11.64 -20.50
CA THR A 20 -13.39 10.72 -20.80
C THR A 20 -13.91 10.10 -19.49
N SER A 21 -15.23 9.98 -19.35
CA SER A 21 -15.81 9.26 -18.21
C SER A 21 -15.26 7.83 -18.18
N TYR A 22 -14.75 7.43 -17.00
CA TYR A 22 -14.22 6.10 -16.79
C TYR A 22 -15.26 5.01 -17.09
N ASP A 23 -16.48 5.19 -16.59
CA ASP A 23 -17.57 4.22 -16.77
C ASP A 23 -17.97 4.09 -18.24
N ALA A 24 -18.09 5.21 -18.96
CA ALA A 24 -18.37 5.20 -20.38
C ALA A 24 -17.23 4.56 -21.20
N TYR A 25 -16.00 4.83 -20.84
CA TYR A 25 -14.83 4.21 -21.47
C TYR A 25 -14.81 2.69 -21.26
N CYS A 26 -15.03 2.24 -20.03
CA CYS A 26 -15.11 0.81 -19.70
C CYS A 26 -16.26 0.11 -20.43
N ALA A 27 -17.43 0.73 -20.47
CA ALA A 27 -18.60 0.17 -21.17
C ALA A 27 -18.41 0.02 -22.69
N ALA A 28 -17.58 0.88 -23.29
CA ALA A 28 -17.24 0.83 -24.72
C ALA A 28 -16.04 -0.07 -25.04
N SER A 29 -15.31 -0.54 -24.01
CA SER A 29 -14.10 -1.33 -24.19
C SER A 29 -14.41 -2.80 -24.47
N SER A 30 -13.50 -3.47 -25.17
CA SER A 30 -13.57 -4.92 -25.38
C SER A 30 -13.40 -5.67 -24.06
N VAL A 31 -14.16 -6.76 -23.91
CA VAL A 31 -14.00 -7.72 -22.80
C VAL A 31 -13.01 -8.84 -23.12
N VAL A 32 -12.45 -8.84 -24.33
CA VAL A 32 -11.42 -9.81 -24.74
C VAL A 32 -10.10 -9.43 -24.06
N GLU A 33 -9.45 -10.41 -23.47
CA GLU A 33 -8.12 -10.23 -22.90
C GLU A 33 -7.14 -9.78 -23.98
N PRO A 34 -6.42 -8.66 -23.79
CA PRO A 34 -5.44 -8.19 -24.76
C PRO A 34 -4.23 -9.14 -24.84
N GLU A 35 -3.61 -9.19 -26.02
CA GLU A 35 -2.33 -9.88 -26.14
C GLU A 35 -1.28 -9.23 -25.24
N CYS A 36 -0.53 -10.06 -24.52
CA CYS A 36 0.59 -9.59 -23.70
C CYS A 36 1.76 -9.27 -24.63
N GLY A 37 2.04 -7.98 -24.80
CA GLY A 37 3.16 -7.49 -25.61
C GLY A 37 4.19 -6.71 -24.79
N ALA A 38 4.07 -6.70 -23.47
CA ALA A 38 5.01 -5.98 -22.62
C ALA A 38 6.28 -6.81 -22.38
N GLU A 39 7.43 -6.14 -22.46
CA GLU A 39 8.74 -6.69 -22.15
C GLU A 39 9.22 -6.20 -20.77
N ASP A 40 10.24 -6.85 -20.23
CA ASP A 40 10.73 -6.62 -18.86
C ASP A 40 11.13 -5.17 -18.59
N ASP A 41 11.75 -4.51 -19.56
CA ASP A 41 12.25 -3.14 -19.45
C ASP A 41 11.22 -2.09 -19.93
N ASP A 42 10.04 -2.50 -20.36
CA ASP A 42 8.97 -1.56 -20.67
C ASP A 42 8.52 -0.82 -19.42
N MET A 43 8.14 0.45 -19.63
CA MET A 43 7.64 1.30 -18.55
C MET A 43 6.27 0.79 -18.08
N LEU A 44 6.19 0.42 -16.80
CA LEU A 44 4.95 0.00 -16.17
C LEU A 44 4.13 1.20 -15.69
N TYR A 45 4.75 2.13 -14.98
CA TYR A 45 4.11 3.36 -14.50
C TYR A 45 5.13 4.46 -14.18
N ILE A 46 4.62 5.69 -14.10
CA ILE A 46 5.37 6.85 -13.60
C ILE A 46 4.69 7.36 -12.34
N MET A 47 5.47 7.53 -11.28
CA MET A 47 5.00 8.08 -10.02
C MET A 47 5.73 9.39 -9.70
N TYR A 48 4.98 10.47 -9.49
CA TYR A 48 5.56 11.79 -9.27
C TYR A 48 5.93 12.00 -7.80
N THR A 49 7.10 12.61 -7.59
CA THR A 49 7.54 13.13 -6.28
C THR A 49 7.55 14.65 -6.31
N SER A 50 7.35 15.28 -5.15
CA SER A 50 7.29 16.74 -5.05
C SER A 50 8.59 17.45 -5.45
N GLY A 51 9.72 16.73 -5.49
CA GLY A 51 11.04 17.28 -5.80
C GLY A 51 11.52 18.31 -4.78
N THR A 52 12.81 18.33 -4.48
CA THR A 52 13.42 19.34 -3.58
C THR A 52 13.68 20.66 -4.27
N THR A 53 13.55 20.73 -5.60
CA THR A 53 13.98 21.87 -6.45
C THR A 53 12.85 22.56 -7.20
N GLY A 54 11.59 22.32 -6.84
CA GLY A 54 10.42 23.09 -7.29
C GLY A 54 9.46 22.32 -8.21
N LEU A 55 9.90 21.78 -9.34
CA LEU A 55 8.99 21.02 -10.21
C LEU A 55 8.92 19.53 -9.81
N PRO A 56 7.72 18.91 -9.87
CA PRO A 56 7.57 17.48 -9.64
C PRO A 56 8.44 16.67 -10.60
N LYS A 57 9.03 15.58 -10.09
CA LYS A 57 9.84 14.64 -10.88
C LYS A 57 9.09 13.32 -11.01
N GLY A 58 9.00 12.82 -12.25
CA GLY A 58 8.42 11.51 -12.52
C GLY A 58 9.46 10.40 -12.35
N VAL A 59 9.24 9.54 -11.37
CA VAL A 59 10.02 8.32 -11.18
C VAL A 59 9.44 7.25 -12.08
N VAL A 60 10.26 6.70 -12.97
CA VAL A 60 9.87 5.64 -13.90
C VAL A 60 10.11 4.28 -13.27
N HIS A 61 9.09 3.44 -13.29
CA HIS A 61 9.19 2.04 -12.92
C HIS A 61 8.89 1.15 -14.12
N THR A 62 9.76 0.18 -14.35
CA THR A 62 9.59 -0.86 -15.38
C THR A 62 8.98 -2.11 -14.75
N HIS A 63 8.56 -3.07 -15.58
CA HIS A 63 8.15 -4.39 -15.10
C HIS A 63 9.26 -5.05 -14.26
N THR A 64 10.53 -4.98 -14.72
CA THR A 64 11.70 -5.47 -13.97
C THR A 64 11.80 -4.83 -12.59
N THR A 65 11.73 -3.50 -12.47
CA THR A 65 11.89 -2.84 -11.16
C THR A 65 10.76 -3.20 -10.20
N ALA A 66 9.53 -3.31 -10.69
CA ALA A 66 8.37 -3.71 -9.89
C ALA A 66 8.51 -5.16 -9.39
N MET A 67 8.93 -6.09 -10.26
CA MET A 67 9.13 -7.49 -9.89
C MET A 67 10.28 -7.68 -8.90
N TRP A 68 11.39 -6.93 -9.02
CA TRP A 68 12.44 -6.96 -8.00
C TRP A 68 11.93 -6.44 -6.65
N GLY A 69 11.07 -5.42 -6.63
CA GLY A 69 10.39 -4.98 -5.41
C GLY A 69 9.57 -6.11 -4.78
N VAL A 70 8.81 -6.87 -5.59
CA VAL A 70 8.04 -8.02 -5.14
C VAL A 70 8.94 -9.12 -4.55
N PHE A 71 10.00 -9.51 -5.26
CA PHE A 71 10.91 -10.57 -4.80
C PHE A 71 11.64 -10.17 -3.51
N THR A 72 12.04 -8.91 -3.40
CA THR A 72 12.69 -8.37 -2.22
C THR A 72 11.76 -8.44 -1.00
N ILE A 73 10.50 -8.02 -1.15
CA ILE A 73 9.51 -8.09 -0.08
C ILE A 73 9.20 -9.56 0.26
N HIS A 74 9.04 -10.42 -0.74
CA HIS A 74 8.79 -11.84 -0.53
C HIS A 74 9.92 -12.53 0.26
N ALA A 75 11.17 -12.16 0.00
CA ALA A 75 12.33 -12.75 0.65
C ALA A 75 12.56 -12.26 2.09
N THR A 76 12.04 -11.10 2.46
CA THR A 76 12.39 -10.42 3.72
C THR A 76 11.21 -10.17 4.65
N ALA A 77 10.02 -9.95 4.12
CA ALA A 77 8.80 -9.83 4.92
C ALA A 77 8.16 -11.20 5.13
N ASP A 78 7.54 -11.40 6.28
CA ASP A 78 6.77 -12.63 6.59
C ASP A 78 5.43 -12.62 5.84
N TYR A 79 5.50 -12.76 4.50
CA TYR A 79 4.33 -12.83 3.65
C TYR A 79 3.84 -14.28 3.56
N GLN A 80 2.56 -14.51 3.90
CA GLN A 80 2.01 -15.87 3.97
C GLN A 80 0.96 -16.11 2.89
N SER A 81 0.78 -17.36 2.51
CA SER A 81 -0.33 -17.77 1.63
C SER A 81 -1.67 -17.50 2.32
N GLY A 82 -2.63 -16.99 1.57
CA GLY A 82 -3.96 -16.66 2.11
C GLY A 82 -4.05 -15.32 2.83
N GLU A 83 -3.09 -14.43 2.62
CA GLU A 83 -3.16 -13.07 3.14
C GLU A 83 -4.47 -12.36 2.79
N ARG A 84 -5.00 -11.64 3.78
CA ARG A 84 -6.16 -10.77 3.68
C ARG A 84 -5.72 -9.36 4.05
N TYR A 85 -5.36 -8.60 3.04
CA TYR A 85 -4.64 -7.34 3.18
C TYR A 85 -5.60 -6.14 3.12
N ILE A 86 -5.50 -5.22 4.07
CA ILE A 86 -6.22 -3.94 4.01
C ILE A 86 -5.36 -2.86 3.34
N ALA A 87 -5.85 -2.32 2.23
CA ALA A 87 -5.22 -1.24 1.47
C ALA A 87 -5.96 0.08 1.73
N CYS A 88 -5.42 0.94 2.57
CA CYS A 88 -6.01 2.21 2.98
C CYS A 88 -5.18 3.44 2.61
N LEU A 89 -4.02 3.24 1.98
CA LEU A 89 -3.18 4.33 1.49
C LEU A 89 -3.59 4.76 0.07
N PRO A 90 -3.34 6.03 -0.31
CA PRO A 90 -3.64 6.51 -1.66
C PRO A 90 -2.86 5.76 -2.75
N MET A 91 -3.55 5.30 -3.79
CA MET A 91 -2.98 4.48 -4.87
C MET A 91 -1.94 5.19 -5.75
N PHE A 92 -1.84 6.52 -5.65
CA PHE A 92 -0.79 7.29 -6.34
C PHE A 92 0.54 7.32 -5.56
N HIS A 93 0.62 6.64 -4.41
CA HIS A 93 1.85 6.46 -3.63
C HIS A 93 2.34 5.01 -3.71
N VAL A 94 3.66 4.85 -3.73
CA VAL A 94 4.34 3.55 -3.73
C VAL A 94 3.94 2.67 -2.54
N GLY A 95 3.64 3.26 -1.39
CA GLY A 95 3.16 2.54 -0.21
C GLY A 95 1.79 1.86 -0.39
N ALA A 96 1.02 2.24 -1.41
CA ALA A 96 -0.22 1.54 -1.76
C ALA A 96 -0.01 0.62 -2.98
N LEU A 97 0.68 1.09 -4.01
CA LEU A 97 0.77 0.37 -5.28
C LEU A 97 1.68 -0.86 -5.20
N THR A 98 2.82 -0.78 -4.51
CA THR A 98 3.73 -1.93 -4.35
C THR A 98 3.08 -3.10 -3.59
N PRO A 99 2.35 -2.89 -2.46
CA PRO A 99 1.59 -3.97 -1.83
C PRO A 99 0.56 -4.63 -2.74
N LEU A 100 -0.09 -3.90 -3.65
CA LEU A 100 -1.02 -4.51 -4.61
C LEU A 100 -0.31 -5.45 -5.57
N THR A 101 0.89 -5.09 -6.02
CA THR A 101 1.68 -5.94 -6.92
C THR A 101 2.09 -7.24 -6.22
N ILE A 102 2.56 -7.17 -4.96
CA ILE A 102 2.91 -8.38 -4.21
C ILE A 102 1.67 -9.21 -3.85
N ASN A 103 0.55 -8.58 -3.53
CA ASN A 103 -0.71 -9.27 -3.27
C ASN A 103 -1.19 -10.06 -4.50
N ALA A 104 -1.06 -9.47 -5.70
CA ALA A 104 -1.37 -10.15 -6.94
C ALA A 104 -0.42 -11.35 -7.18
N TYR A 105 0.88 -11.18 -6.94
CA TYR A 105 1.87 -12.26 -7.04
C TYR A 105 1.57 -13.43 -6.11
N HIS A 106 1.14 -13.15 -4.87
CA HIS A 106 0.80 -14.17 -3.86
C HIS A 106 -0.63 -14.72 -3.94
N GLY A 107 -1.48 -14.16 -4.78
CA GLY A 107 -2.91 -14.49 -4.78
C GLY A 107 -3.61 -14.07 -3.49
N ALA A 108 -3.16 -12.99 -2.85
CA ALA A 108 -3.76 -12.47 -1.63
C ALA A 108 -5.08 -11.74 -1.90
N THR A 109 -5.99 -11.77 -0.94
CA THR A 109 -7.21 -10.97 -1.01
C THR A 109 -6.94 -9.55 -0.54
N THR A 110 -7.19 -8.55 -1.38
CA THR A 110 -6.99 -7.14 -1.03
C THR A 110 -8.31 -6.42 -0.83
N TYR A 111 -8.48 -5.81 0.34
CA TYR A 111 -9.63 -4.97 0.69
C TYR A 111 -9.25 -3.50 0.54
N VAL A 112 -9.75 -2.86 -0.50
CA VAL A 112 -9.41 -1.47 -0.83
C VAL A 112 -10.40 -0.53 -0.15
N MET A 113 -9.90 0.34 0.73
CA MET A 113 -10.66 1.44 1.29
C MET A 113 -10.54 2.66 0.38
N ARG A 114 -11.67 3.25 -0.02
CA ARG A 114 -11.67 4.47 -0.84
C ARG A 114 -11.08 5.68 -0.11
N SER A 115 -11.29 5.75 1.18
CA SER A 115 -10.70 6.73 2.09
C SER A 115 -10.49 6.06 3.44
N PHE A 116 -9.45 6.47 4.17
CA PHE A 116 -9.21 5.96 5.51
C PHE A 116 -10.21 6.56 6.50
N ASP A 117 -10.89 5.69 7.23
CA ASP A 117 -11.65 5.99 8.43
C ASP A 117 -11.30 4.94 9.49
N PRO A 118 -10.91 5.32 10.73
CA PRO A 118 -10.41 4.37 11.71
C PRO A 118 -11.50 3.41 12.24
N VAL A 119 -12.77 3.82 12.27
CA VAL A 119 -13.88 2.96 12.66
C VAL A 119 -14.14 1.94 11.56
N ALA A 120 -14.27 2.40 10.32
CA ALA A 120 -14.45 1.53 9.16
C ALA A 120 -13.27 0.57 8.98
N ALA A 121 -12.04 0.97 9.36
CA ALA A 121 -10.86 0.10 9.33
C ALA A 121 -11.01 -1.06 10.33
N TRP A 122 -11.43 -0.80 11.58
CA TRP A 122 -11.70 -1.87 12.55
C TRP A 122 -12.88 -2.77 12.13
N GLU A 123 -13.95 -2.20 11.59
CA GLU A 123 -15.06 -2.97 11.03
C GLU A 123 -14.59 -3.90 9.91
N CYS A 124 -13.71 -3.40 9.02
CA CYS A 124 -13.11 -4.20 7.96
C CYS A 124 -12.22 -5.31 8.53
N VAL A 125 -11.39 -5.00 9.52
CA VAL A 125 -10.53 -5.99 10.21
C VAL A 125 -11.36 -7.13 10.75
N GLN A 126 -12.41 -6.84 11.50
CA GLN A 126 -13.26 -7.85 12.11
C GLN A 126 -14.07 -8.64 11.09
N ARG A 127 -14.75 -7.95 10.17
CA ARG A 127 -15.66 -8.56 9.20
C ARG A 127 -14.92 -9.44 8.19
N GLU A 128 -13.82 -8.90 7.68
CA GLU A 128 -13.07 -9.53 6.60
C GLU A 128 -11.90 -10.38 7.09
N LYS A 129 -11.71 -10.47 8.41
CA LYS A 129 -10.61 -11.23 9.01
C LYS A 129 -9.24 -10.82 8.42
N ILE A 130 -8.99 -9.53 8.41
CA ILE A 130 -7.74 -8.96 7.90
C ILE A 130 -6.55 -9.55 8.66
N THR A 131 -5.49 -9.90 7.92
CA THR A 131 -4.26 -10.47 8.49
C THR A 131 -3.11 -9.49 8.52
N SER A 132 -3.11 -8.54 7.57
CA SER A 132 -2.01 -7.58 7.42
C SER A 132 -2.44 -6.30 6.70
N GLY A 133 -1.59 -5.29 6.73
CA GLY A 133 -1.78 -4.02 6.03
C GLY A 133 -0.57 -3.10 6.16
N LEU A 134 -0.51 -2.07 5.32
CA LEU A 134 0.46 -0.97 5.48
C LEU A 134 -0.29 0.32 5.80
N MET A 135 0.08 0.96 6.90
CA MET A 135 -0.52 2.20 7.38
C MET A 135 0.58 3.17 7.84
N VAL A 136 0.34 4.47 7.67
CA VAL A 136 1.25 5.45 8.29
C VAL A 136 1.00 5.52 9.81
N PRO A 137 2.00 5.95 10.62
CA PRO A 137 1.86 5.96 12.08
C PRO A 137 0.63 6.73 12.59
N ALA A 138 0.24 7.81 11.90
CA ALA A 138 -0.95 8.58 12.25
C ALA A 138 -2.24 7.75 12.12
N MET A 139 -2.37 6.90 11.10
CA MET A 139 -3.52 6.03 10.92
C MET A 139 -3.61 5.00 12.05
N LEU A 140 -2.50 4.34 12.37
CA LEU A 140 -2.43 3.41 13.49
C LEU A 140 -2.80 4.09 14.82
N ASN A 141 -2.33 5.33 15.02
CA ASN A 141 -2.67 6.10 16.21
C ASN A 141 -4.16 6.45 16.27
N PHE A 142 -4.79 6.80 15.15
CA PHE A 142 -6.24 7.04 15.11
C PHE A 142 -7.04 5.78 15.38
N MET A 143 -6.59 4.62 14.94
CA MET A 143 -7.28 3.34 15.21
C MET A 143 -7.34 3.03 16.72
N VAL A 144 -6.26 3.22 17.46
CA VAL A 144 -6.27 2.98 18.92
C VAL A 144 -6.95 4.09 19.74
N GLN A 145 -7.35 5.17 19.09
CA GLN A 145 -8.14 6.25 19.70
C GLN A 145 -9.65 6.10 19.46
N VAL A 146 -10.09 5.14 18.65
CA VAL A 146 -11.51 4.86 18.45
C VAL A 146 -12.13 4.45 19.80
N PRO A 147 -13.23 5.11 20.25
CA PRO A 147 -13.89 4.72 21.47
C PRO A 147 -14.31 3.25 21.46
N ASN A 148 -13.96 2.52 22.51
CA ASN A 148 -14.27 1.09 22.67
C ASN A 148 -13.73 0.21 21.54
N PHE A 149 -12.59 0.59 20.95
CA PHE A 149 -11.97 -0.22 19.89
C PHE A 149 -11.68 -1.65 20.38
N GLU A 150 -11.49 -1.85 21.67
CA GLU A 150 -11.28 -3.15 22.31
C GLU A 150 -12.45 -4.14 22.10
N ASN A 151 -13.61 -3.68 21.67
CA ASN A 151 -14.76 -4.52 21.34
C ASN A 151 -14.68 -5.15 19.95
N TYR A 152 -13.76 -4.71 19.09
CA TYR A 152 -13.54 -5.33 17.79
C TYR A 152 -12.71 -6.60 17.90
N ASP A 153 -12.98 -7.57 17.04
CA ASP A 153 -12.17 -8.79 16.92
C ASP A 153 -11.04 -8.58 15.90
N TRP A 154 -9.82 -8.44 16.39
CA TRP A 154 -8.59 -8.35 15.58
C TRP A 154 -7.71 -9.60 15.67
N SER A 155 -8.24 -10.71 16.17
CA SER A 155 -7.50 -11.95 16.39
C SER A 155 -6.86 -12.54 15.11
N SER A 156 -7.35 -12.12 13.94
CA SER A 156 -6.79 -12.49 12.64
C SER A 156 -5.55 -11.68 12.25
N VAL A 157 -5.35 -10.48 12.84
CA VAL A 157 -4.25 -9.59 12.47
C VAL A 157 -2.95 -10.13 13.04
N ARG A 158 -1.99 -10.42 12.16
CA ARG A 158 -0.63 -10.81 12.55
C ARG A 158 0.26 -9.58 12.68
N SER A 159 0.26 -8.74 11.67
CA SER A 159 1.15 -7.58 11.65
C SER A 159 0.57 -6.42 10.83
N PHE A 160 0.96 -5.21 11.24
CA PHE A 160 0.87 -4.05 10.37
C PHE A 160 2.27 -3.52 10.05
N MET A 161 2.53 -3.28 8.78
CA MET A 161 3.67 -2.49 8.37
C MET A 161 3.37 -1.01 8.55
N THR A 162 4.37 -0.23 8.91
CA THR A 162 4.25 1.21 9.05
C THR A 162 5.53 1.91 8.58
N GLY A 163 5.37 3.09 7.98
CA GLY A 163 6.50 3.85 7.45
C GLY A 163 6.10 5.26 7.01
N ALA A 164 6.91 5.87 6.18
CA ALA A 164 6.80 7.25 5.70
C ALA A 164 6.98 8.34 6.78
N ALA A 165 7.01 7.99 8.05
CA ALA A 165 7.28 8.89 9.18
C ALA A 165 7.87 8.09 10.36
N PRO A 166 8.56 8.76 11.30
CA PRO A 166 9.02 8.12 12.53
C PRO A 166 7.86 7.51 13.32
N VAL A 167 8.06 6.30 13.83
CA VAL A 167 7.06 5.55 14.61
C VAL A 167 7.30 5.76 16.09
N PRO A 168 6.35 6.32 16.86
CA PRO A 168 6.48 6.43 18.31
C PRO A 168 6.59 5.05 18.97
N VAL A 169 7.58 4.88 19.84
CA VAL A 169 7.79 3.61 20.58
C VAL A 169 6.53 3.18 21.33
N ALA A 170 5.85 4.13 21.98
CA ALA A 170 4.61 3.86 22.71
C ALA A 170 3.50 3.29 21.82
N LEU A 171 3.45 3.71 20.55
CA LEU A 171 2.48 3.17 19.59
C LEU A 171 2.81 1.71 19.24
N THR A 172 4.08 1.41 18.98
CA THR A 172 4.54 0.04 18.74
C THR A 172 4.22 -0.86 19.94
N GLN A 173 4.54 -0.41 21.15
CA GLN A 173 4.25 -1.17 22.37
C GLN A 173 2.76 -1.43 22.55
N ARG A 174 1.91 -0.42 22.27
CA ARG A 174 0.45 -0.59 22.39
C ARG A 174 -0.07 -1.70 21.47
N TYR A 175 0.37 -1.74 20.21
CA TYR A 175 0.00 -2.81 19.29
C TYR A 175 0.56 -4.18 19.70
N GLN A 176 1.77 -4.23 20.21
CA GLN A 176 2.35 -5.48 20.75
C GLN A 176 1.56 -6.02 21.95
N GLU A 177 1.09 -5.16 22.85
CA GLU A 177 0.18 -5.54 23.94
C GLU A 177 -1.15 -6.14 23.43
N MET A 178 -1.58 -5.76 22.23
CA MET A 178 -2.73 -6.32 21.55
C MET A 178 -2.41 -7.62 20.79
N GLY A 179 -1.15 -8.05 20.77
CA GLY A 179 -0.70 -9.22 20.03
C GLY A 179 -0.51 -8.96 18.52
N ILE A 180 -0.42 -7.69 18.11
CA ILE A 180 -0.21 -7.29 16.72
C ILE A 180 1.23 -6.79 16.56
N ASP A 181 1.97 -7.41 15.65
CA ASP A 181 3.32 -6.99 15.32
C ASP A 181 3.33 -5.70 14.49
N ILE A 182 4.19 -4.76 14.87
CA ILE A 182 4.44 -3.54 14.10
C ILE A 182 5.83 -3.62 13.48
N THR A 183 5.86 -3.71 12.16
CA THR A 183 7.08 -3.76 11.36
C THR A 183 7.31 -2.41 10.69
N GLN A 184 8.44 -1.77 10.97
CA GLN A 184 8.76 -0.48 10.36
C GLN A 184 9.43 -0.67 9.01
N VAL A 185 9.00 0.10 8.01
CA VAL A 185 9.60 0.12 6.68
C VAL A 185 10.09 1.52 6.34
N TYR A 186 11.28 1.60 5.79
CA TYR A 186 11.81 2.79 5.15
C TYR A 186 11.93 2.53 3.65
N GLY A 187 11.45 3.48 2.86
CA GLY A 187 11.54 3.41 1.41
C GLY A 187 11.18 4.72 0.75
N LEU A 188 11.42 4.78 -0.53
CA LEU A 188 11.19 5.95 -1.37
C LEU A 188 10.42 5.51 -2.63
N THR A 189 9.86 6.47 -3.34
CA THR A 189 9.31 6.22 -4.68
C THR A 189 10.40 5.66 -5.59
N GLU A 190 11.61 6.20 -5.49
CA GLU A 190 12.79 5.82 -6.28
C GLU A 190 13.31 4.40 -5.98
N THR A 191 12.97 3.81 -4.84
CA THR A 191 13.32 2.42 -4.48
C THR A 191 12.22 1.41 -4.82
N CYS A 192 11.18 1.83 -5.54
CA CYS A 192 9.99 1.01 -5.84
C CYS A 192 9.28 0.47 -4.59
N GLY A 193 9.37 1.18 -3.51
CA GLY A 193 8.84 0.77 -2.21
C GLY A 193 9.92 0.69 -1.14
N PRO A 194 9.91 -0.38 -0.33
CA PRO A 194 10.79 -0.47 0.82
C PRO A 194 12.27 -0.68 0.42
N ALA A 195 13.15 -0.02 1.14
CA ALA A 195 14.60 -0.20 1.06
C ALA A 195 15.16 -0.86 2.33
N CYS A 196 14.52 -0.63 3.48
CA CYS A 196 14.88 -1.24 4.76
C CYS A 196 13.64 -1.73 5.49
N LEU A 197 13.80 -2.82 6.23
CA LEU A 197 12.78 -3.42 7.08
C LEU A 197 13.32 -3.62 8.50
N MET A 198 12.53 -3.20 9.49
CA MET A 198 12.76 -3.49 10.89
C MET A 198 11.91 -4.68 11.29
N ASP A 199 12.56 -5.75 11.73
CA ASP A 199 11.85 -6.89 12.31
C ASP A 199 11.25 -6.55 13.68
N THR A 200 10.25 -7.29 14.09
CA THR A 200 9.53 -7.08 15.35
C THR A 200 10.42 -7.17 16.58
N GLU A 201 11.36 -8.12 16.61
CA GLU A 201 12.29 -8.29 17.73
C GLU A 201 13.17 -7.05 17.94
N ASN A 202 13.67 -6.48 16.86
CA ASN A 202 14.55 -5.32 16.92
C ASN A 202 13.80 -3.97 17.00
N SER A 203 12.52 -3.90 16.65
CA SER A 203 11.74 -2.66 16.73
C SER A 203 11.68 -2.08 18.14
N VAL A 204 11.65 -2.92 19.17
CA VAL A 204 11.70 -2.52 20.59
C VAL A 204 13.13 -2.20 21.05
N ARG A 205 14.12 -2.98 20.58
CA ARG A 205 15.53 -2.81 20.99
C ARG A 205 16.21 -1.61 20.34
N LYS A 206 15.77 -1.23 19.14
CA LYS A 206 16.39 -0.18 18.31
C LYS A 206 15.31 0.71 17.68
N PRO A 207 14.49 1.38 18.49
CA PRO A 207 13.32 2.11 17.99
C PRO A 207 13.66 3.28 17.04
N GLU A 208 14.90 3.74 17.02
CA GLU A 208 15.37 4.82 16.14
C GLU A 208 15.92 4.30 14.80
N SER A 209 15.97 2.98 14.61
CA SER A 209 16.48 2.38 13.38
C SER A 209 15.34 2.07 12.41
N CYS A 210 15.57 2.27 11.12
CA CYS A 210 14.65 1.83 10.06
C CYS A 210 14.85 0.35 9.65
N GLY A 211 15.72 -0.38 10.34
CA GLY A 211 15.94 -1.80 10.09
C GLY A 211 17.18 -2.11 9.25
N LYS A 212 17.15 -3.29 8.66
CA LYS A 212 18.18 -3.79 7.75
C LYS A 212 17.76 -3.58 6.30
N PRO A 213 18.71 -3.50 5.36
CA PRO A 213 18.37 -3.56 3.94
C PRO A 213 17.53 -4.81 3.61
N PHE A 214 16.64 -4.63 2.68
CA PHE A 214 15.86 -5.71 2.08
C PHE A 214 16.76 -6.67 1.31
#